data_a8b9554df22647f94325dd035378e097
#
_entry.id   a8b9554df22647f94325dd035378e097
#
_cell.length_a   1.000
_cell.length_b   1.000
_cell.length_c   1.000
_cell.angle_alpha   90.00
_cell.angle_beta   90.00
_cell.angle_gamma   90.00
#
_symmetry.space_group_name_H-M   'P 1'
#
loop_
_entity.id
_entity.type
_entity.pdbx_description
1 polymer ?
#
loop_
_entity_poly.entity_id
_entity_poly.type
_entity_poly.pdbx_seq_one_letter_code
_entity_poly.pdbx_strand_id
1 'polypeptide(L)'
;HVRSRRQRQMCIRDRRPGQESLVHDNRFYEAGGLFNAVNKGKKDCVINLNAPEGREAFLSLVANSDGLVANFSAHVLPHLGLDFDTLHKANPKFVVVRMPAFGVDGPYSDAVGYGSIIEAMGGVAHRQGYEHEAARVSNIYFPDPTAGIHAANAFLAGVFHADQTGEGMEIDLSQHEAMWQHSGEAIVLASVHSRDIGRLGNREPGDDFADFISTTDSWVAVVAPDTAAANVKDALRDAQRLTGQELVAAVK
;
A
#
# COMPACT_ATOMS: atom_id res chain seq x y z
N HIS A 1 4.68 6.46 -19.09
CA HIS A 1 3.72 6.69 -18.00
C HIS A 1 2.60 7.58 -18.55
N VAL A 2 1.46 6.97 -18.86
CA VAL A 2 0.25 7.71 -19.28
C VAL A 2 -0.37 8.31 -18.04
N ARG A 3 -0.28 9.62 -17.85
CA ARG A 3 -0.93 10.30 -16.73
C ARG A 3 -2.36 10.64 -17.07
N SER A 4 -3.31 10.02 -16.39
CA SER A 4 -4.70 10.46 -16.45
C SER A 4 -4.87 11.80 -15.71
N ARG A 5 -5.87 12.61 -16.15
CA ARG A 5 -6.26 13.87 -15.48
C ARG A 5 -6.60 13.66 -13.99
N ARG A 6 -7.05 12.45 -13.62
CA ARG A 6 -7.36 12.05 -12.22
C ARG A 6 -6.11 11.88 -11.35
N GLN A 7 -5.02 11.32 -11.88
CA GLN A 7 -3.76 11.22 -11.12
C GLN A 7 -3.16 12.60 -10.83
N ARG A 8 -3.25 13.55 -11.77
CA ARG A 8 -2.90 14.94 -11.49
C ARG A 8 -3.77 15.55 -10.37
N GLN A 9 -5.07 15.24 -10.33
CA GLN A 9 -5.98 15.75 -9.29
C GLN A 9 -5.72 15.12 -7.93
N MET A 10 -5.31 13.84 -7.83
CA MET A 10 -4.91 13.21 -6.56
C MET A 10 -3.64 13.85 -6.01
N CYS A 11 -2.61 14.05 -6.83
CA CYS A 11 -1.39 14.77 -6.42
C CYS A 11 -1.65 16.24 -6.03
N ILE A 12 -2.71 16.85 -6.57
CA ILE A 12 -3.14 18.21 -6.21
C ILE A 12 -3.88 18.24 -4.85
N ARG A 13 -4.57 17.17 -4.45
CA ARG A 13 -5.29 17.08 -3.17
C ARG A 13 -4.38 16.99 -1.95
N ASP A 14 -3.14 16.56 -2.11
CA ASP A 14 -2.15 16.49 -1.02
C ASP A 14 -1.60 17.87 -0.60
N ARG A 15 -2.20 18.94 -1.08
CA ARG A 15 -1.85 20.27 -0.60
C ARG A 15 -2.37 20.49 0.81
N ARG A 16 -1.45 20.60 1.74
CA ARG A 16 -1.75 21.24 3.01
C ARG A 16 -1.99 22.74 2.77
N PRO A 17 -3.10 23.31 3.28
CA PRO A 17 -3.29 24.76 3.24
C PRO A 17 -2.04 25.44 3.81
N GLY A 18 -1.50 26.43 3.10
CA GLY A 18 -0.30 27.18 3.50
C GLY A 18 0.99 26.86 2.74
N GLN A 19 1.02 25.85 1.87
CA GLN A 19 2.19 25.61 0.99
C GLN A 19 2.12 26.37 -0.35
N GLU A 20 1.05 27.09 -0.58
CA GLU A 20 0.84 27.86 -1.82
C GLU A 20 1.85 29.00 -2.00
N SER A 21 2.44 29.50 -0.90
CA SER A 21 3.43 30.59 -0.92
C SER A 21 4.85 30.17 -1.27
N LEU A 22 5.14 28.88 -1.35
CA LEU A 22 6.49 28.37 -1.61
C LEU A 22 6.80 28.16 -3.10
N VAL A 23 5.81 28.30 -3.98
CA VAL A 23 5.97 28.03 -5.41
C VAL A 23 5.55 29.24 -6.22
N HIS A 24 6.52 29.98 -6.73
CA HIS A 24 6.35 31.15 -7.58
C HIS A 24 5.94 30.82 -9.04
N ASP A 25 5.72 29.54 -9.38
CA ASP A 25 5.38 29.10 -10.74
C ASP A 25 4.05 28.33 -10.74
N ASN A 26 3.31 28.46 -11.84
CA ASN A 26 2.06 27.72 -12.08
C ASN A 26 2.24 26.18 -12.10
N ARG A 27 3.45 25.65 -11.94
CA ARG A 27 3.82 24.24 -11.86
C ARG A 27 3.89 23.68 -10.43
N PHE A 28 3.08 24.21 -9.52
CA PHE A 28 3.00 23.76 -8.12
C PHE A 28 2.81 22.25 -7.94
N TYR A 29 2.24 21.55 -8.93
CA TYR A 29 2.06 20.10 -8.93
C TYR A 29 3.39 19.34 -9.01
N GLU A 30 4.45 19.96 -9.51
CA GLU A 30 5.80 19.37 -9.55
C GLU A 30 6.57 19.55 -8.24
N ALA A 31 6.11 20.43 -7.35
CA ALA A 31 6.74 20.70 -6.07
C ALA A 31 6.27 19.76 -4.93
N GLY A 32 5.29 18.90 -5.18
CA GLY A 32 4.75 17.97 -4.18
C GLY A 32 5.79 16.93 -3.76
N GLY A 33 6.11 16.85 -2.45
CA GLY A 33 7.10 15.92 -1.93
C GLY A 33 6.77 14.45 -2.25
N LEU A 34 5.51 14.03 -2.08
CA LEU A 34 5.05 12.69 -2.44
C LEU A 34 5.17 12.43 -3.94
N PHE A 35 4.77 13.41 -4.78
CA PHE A 35 4.90 13.30 -6.23
C PHE A 35 6.35 13.06 -6.64
N ASN A 36 7.29 13.81 -6.11
CA ASN A 36 8.70 13.68 -6.41
C ASN A 36 9.30 12.37 -5.88
N ALA A 37 8.87 11.93 -4.71
CA ALA A 37 9.35 10.67 -4.12
C ALA A 37 8.98 9.45 -4.98
N VAL A 38 7.72 9.36 -5.44
CA VAL A 38 7.23 8.20 -6.18
C VAL A 38 7.47 8.26 -7.71
N ASN A 39 7.87 9.42 -8.25
CA ASN A 39 8.10 9.58 -9.69
C ASN A 39 9.57 9.82 -10.06
N LYS A 40 10.49 9.59 -9.13
CA LYS A 40 11.92 9.79 -9.37
C LYS A 40 12.41 8.94 -10.54
N GLY A 41 13.14 9.58 -11.47
CA GLY A 41 13.71 8.92 -12.65
C GLY A 41 12.72 8.56 -13.76
N LYS A 42 11.42 8.85 -13.61
CA LYS A 42 10.41 8.57 -14.65
C LYS A 42 10.39 9.68 -15.71
N LYS A 43 10.28 9.29 -16.97
CA LYS A 43 9.98 10.20 -18.08
C LYS A 43 8.48 10.31 -18.26
N ASP A 44 7.99 11.49 -18.61
CA ASP A 44 6.56 11.77 -18.78
C ASP A 44 6.21 11.82 -20.27
N CYS A 45 5.05 11.26 -20.62
CA CYS A 45 4.49 11.29 -21.96
C CYS A 45 2.98 11.51 -21.87
N VAL A 46 2.44 12.39 -22.69
CA VAL A 46 1.00 12.68 -22.74
C VAL A 46 0.45 12.17 -24.07
N ILE A 47 -0.46 11.18 -23.98
CA ILE A 47 -1.10 10.57 -25.15
C ILE A 47 -2.62 10.56 -24.92
N ASN A 48 -3.38 10.99 -25.94
CA ASN A 48 -4.84 10.89 -25.91
C ASN A 48 -5.27 9.51 -26.44
N LEU A 49 -5.46 8.55 -25.54
CA LEU A 49 -5.85 7.18 -25.90
C LEU A 49 -7.28 7.04 -26.46
N ASN A 50 -8.11 8.08 -26.38
CA ASN A 50 -9.43 8.08 -27.03
C ASN A 50 -9.36 8.41 -28.54
N ALA A 51 -8.26 9.02 -28.98
CA ALA A 51 -8.03 9.30 -30.40
C ALA A 51 -7.33 8.11 -31.07
N PRO A 52 -7.70 7.76 -32.33
CA PRO A 52 -7.03 6.69 -33.07
C PRO A 52 -5.51 6.88 -33.16
N GLU A 53 -5.05 8.09 -33.46
CA GLU A 53 -3.63 8.43 -33.58
C GLU A 53 -2.90 8.28 -32.23
N GLY A 54 -3.58 8.57 -31.13
CA GLY A 54 -3.05 8.36 -29.79
C GLY A 54 -2.88 6.88 -29.45
N ARG A 55 -3.81 6.03 -29.89
CA ARG A 55 -3.68 4.57 -29.74
C ARG A 55 -2.52 4.02 -30.59
N GLU A 56 -2.40 4.46 -31.83
CA GLU A 56 -1.29 4.07 -32.72
C GLU A 56 0.06 4.46 -32.12
N ALA A 57 0.18 5.70 -31.60
CA ALA A 57 1.38 6.16 -30.92
C ALA A 57 1.68 5.31 -29.66
N PHE A 58 0.65 4.92 -28.91
CA PHE A 58 0.81 4.05 -27.73
C PHE A 58 1.27 2.64 -28.14
N LEU A 59 0.67 2.04 -29.17
CA LEU A 59 1.09 0.73 -29.69
C LEU A 59 2.52 0.75 -30.22
N SER A 60 2.96 1.87 -30.80
CA SER A 60 4.36 2.06 -31.19
C SER A 60 5.32 2.07 -29.99
N LEU A 61 4.87 2.61 -28.83
CA LEU A 61 5.63 2.49 -27.58
C LEU A 61 5.65 1.05 -27.06
N VAL A 62 4.52 0.35 -27.12
CA VAL A 62 4.42 -1.08 -26.73
C VAL A 62 5.41 -1.93 -27.53
N ALA A 63 5.51 -1.71 -28.83
CA ALA A 63 6.43 -2.44 -29.70
C ALA A 63 7.92 -2.28 -29.31
N ASN A 64 8.26 -1.23 -28.57
CA ASN A 64 9.63 -0.89 -28.17
C ASN A 64 9.82 -0.86 -26.62
N SER A 65 8.96 -1.54 -25.89
CA SER A 65 9.00 -1.58 -24.43
C SER A 65 8.87 -3.01 -23.92
N ASP A 66 9.36 -3.27 -22.73
CA ASP A 66 9.28 -4.61 -22.10
C ASP A 66 7.89 -4.90 -21.54
N GLY A 67 7.13 -3.87 -21.14
CA GLY A 67 5.78 -4.07 -20.61
C GLY A 67 5.12 -2.83 -20.05
N LEU A 68 3.95 -3.06 -19.45
CA LEU A 68 3.04 -2.06 -18.89
C LEU A 68 2.64 -2.44 -17.47
N VAL A 69 2.72 -1.49 -16.54
CA VAL A 69 2.05 -1.59 -15.24
C VAL A 69 0.91 -0.58 -15.20
N ALA A 70 -0.32 -1.06 -15.01
CA ALA A 70 -1.53 -0.25 -15.05
C ALA A 70 -2.39 -0.47 -13.80
N ASN A 71 -2.67 0.60 -13.06
CA ASN A 71 -3.57 0.59 -11.89
C ASN A 71 -4.98 1.13 -12.21
N PHE A 72 -5.41 1.01 -13.46
CA PHE A 72 -6.78 1.33 -13.87
C PHE A 72 -7.77 0.29 -13.37
N SER A 73 -9.05 0.67 -13.24
CA SER A 73 -10.14 -0.30 -13.07
C SER A 73 -10.12 -1.34 -14.20
N ALA A 74 -10.59 -2.55 -13.90
CA ALA A 74 -10.47 -3.73 -14.76
C ALA A 74 -10.90 -3.51 -16.23
N HIS A 75 -11.96 -2.75 -16.46
CA HIS A 75 -12.54 -2.53 -17.77
C HIS A 75 -11.88 -1.41 -18.62
N VAL A 76 -10.98 -0.60 -18.04
CA VAL A 76 -10.47 0.61 -18.73
C VAL A 76 -9.61 0.29 -19.95
N LEU A 77 -8.65 -0.62 -19.83
CA LEU A 77 -7.80 -0.98 -20.97
C LEU A 77 -8.62 -1.64 -22.11
N PRO A 78 -9.51 -2.61 -21.85
CA PRO A 78 -10.40 -3.16 -22.87
C PRO A 78 -11.29 -2.12 -23.54
N HIS A 79 -11.89 -1.18 -22.79
CA HIS A 79 -12.69 -0.08 -23.36
C HIS A 79 -11.90 0.86 -24.28
N LEU A 80 -10.60 0.99 -24.05
CA LEU A 80 -9.71 1.75 -24.92
C LEU A 80 -9.24 0.95 -26.14
N GLY A 81 -9.63 -0.33 -26.28
CA GLY A 81 -9.15 -1.24 -27.31
C GLY A 81 -7.67 -1.60 -27.13
N LEU A 82 -7.21 -1.62 -25.87
CA LEU A 82 -5.85 -1.95 -25.44
C LEU A 82 -5.89 -3.18 -24.50
N ASP A 83 -6.71 -4.18 -24.88
CA ASP A 83 -6.71 -5.49 -24.22
C ASP A 83 -5.38 -6.22 -24.43
N PHE A 84 -5.17 -7.29 -23.67
CA PHE A 84 -3.93 -8.04 -23.71
C PHE A 84 -3.62 -8.57 -25.12
N ASP A 85 -4.61 -9.09 -25.83
CA ASP A 85 -4.43 -9.62 -27.19
C ASP A 85 -3.94 -8.55 -28.16
N THR A 86 -4.46 -7.34 -28.05
CA THR A 86 -4.04 -6.20 -28.88
C THR A 86 -2.61 -5.79 -28.56
N LEU A 87 -2.24 -5.74 -27.28
CA LEU A 87 -0.88 -5.40 -26.82
C LEU A 87 0.12 -6.50 -27.22
N HIS A 88 -0.26 -7.77 -27.04
CA HIS A 88 0.56 -8.93 -27.39
C HIS A 88 0.80 -9.06 -28.90
N LYS A 89 -0.17 -8.70 -29.74
CA LYS A 89 0.03 -8.61 -31.21
C LYS A 89 1.06 -7.55 -31.59
N ALA A 90 1.10 -6.43 -30.87
CA ALA A 90 2.09 -5.37 -31.13
C ALA A 90 3.50 -5.77 -30.65
N ASN A 91 3.59 -6.54 -29.58
CA ASN A 91 4.84 -7.08 -29.05
C ASN A 91 4.58 -8.42 -28.34
N PRO A 92 4.95 -9.56 -28.96
CA PRO A 92 4.72 -10.89 -28.37
C PRO A 92 5.41 -11.12 -27.01
N LYS A 93 6.48 -10.37 -26.70
CA LYS A 93 7.18 -10.45 -25.41
C LYS A 93 6.63 -9.49 -24.35
N PHE A 94 5.59 -8.71 -24.66
CA PHE A 94 5.11 -7.65 -23.81
C PHE A 94 4.46 -8.19 -22.53
N VAL A 95 4.90 -7.71 -21.38
CA VAL A 95 4.37 -8.07 -20.06
C VAL A 95 3.37 -7.00 -19.61
N VAL A 96 2.19 -7.42 -19.22
CA VAL A 96 1.16 -6.51 -18.70
C VAL A 96 0.86 -6.88 -17.24
N VAL A 97 1.14 -5.96 -16.31
CA VAL A 97 0.69 -6.08 -14.93
C VAL A 97 -0.51 -5.16 -14.74
N ARG A 98 -1.68 -5.76 -14.55
CA ARG A 98 -2.90 -5.03 -14.18
C ARG A 98 -3.06 -5.09 -12.67
N MET A 99 -3.15 -3.92 -12.02
CA MET A 99 -3.25 -3.85 -10.56
C MET A 99 -4.44 -2.97 -10.13
N PRO A 100 -5.68 -3.36 -10.49
CA PRO A 100 -6.87 -2.69 -9.98
C PRO A 100 -7.01 -2.94 -8.47
N ALA A 101 -7.92 -2.21 -7.82
CA ALA A 101 -8.10 -2.32 -6.38
C ALA A 101 -8.43 -3.75 -5.92
N PHE A 102 -9.30 -4.47 -6.67
CA PHE A 102 -9.87 -5.76 -6.27
C PHE A 102 -9.69 -6.89 -7.30
N GLY A 103 -8.70 -6.77 -8.20
CA GLY A 103 -8.50 -7.73 -9.27
C GLY A 103 -9.28 -7.40 -10.54
N VAL A 104 -8.98 -8.12 -11.63
CA VAL A 104 -9.66 -7.93 -12.94
C VAL A 104 -10.96 -8.70 -13.03
N ASP A 105 -11.16 -9.70 -12.17
CA ASP A 105 -12.38 -10.49 -12.06
C ASP A 105 -12.87 -10.57 -10.60
N GLY A 106 -13.98 -11.30 -10.38
CA GLY A 106 -14.57 -11.47 -9.06
C GLY A 106 -15.63 -10.42 -8.70
N PRO A 107 -16.24 -10.57 -7.52
CA PRO A 107 -17.44 -9.80 -7.14
C PRO A 107 -17.21 -8.29 -6.94
N TYR A 108 -15.96 -7.88 -6.74
CA TYR A 108 -15.58 -6.48 -6.52
C TYR A 108 -14.78 -5.87 -7.69
N SER A 109 -14.63 -6.55 -8.83
CA SER A 109 -13.83 -6.09 -9.97
C SER A 109 -14.23 -4.71 -10.49
N ASP A 110 -15.52 -4.36 -10.41
CA ASP A 110 -16.04 -3.05 -10.80
C ASP A 110 -16.02 -2.01 -9.67
N ALA A 111 -15.66 -2.41 -8.45
CA ALA A 111 -15.63 -1.51 -7.31
C ALA A 111 -14.44 -0.55 -7.41
N VAL A 112 -14.68 0.69 -6.99
CA VAL A 112 -13.61 1.69 -6.90
C VAL A 112 -12.96 1.61 -5.52
N GLY A 113 -11.66 1.28 -5.48
CA GLY A 113 -10.84 1.28 -4.28
C GLY A 113 -9.80 2.39 -4.31
N TYR A 114 -9.63 3.04 -3.16
CA TYR A 114 -8.51 3.93 -2.87
C TYR A 114 -7.72 3.34 -1.70
N GLY A 115 -6.48 3.76 -1.50
CA GLY A 115 -5.59 3.20 -0.48
C GLY A 115 -6.26 3.02 0.90
N SER A 116 -6.99 4.02 1.39
CA SER A 116 -7.70 3.91 2.69
C SER A 116 -8.84 2.87 2.70
N ILE A 117 -9.55 2.69 1.58
CA ILE A 117 -10.61 1.68 1.45
C ILE A 117 -9.98 0.29 1.41
N ILE A 118 -8.92 0.12 0.62
CA ILE A 118 -8.20 -1.14 0.49
C ILE A 118 -7.56 -1.54 1.83
N GLU A 119 -7.00 -0.58 2.57
CA GLU A 119 -6.43 -0.79 3.91
C GLU A 119 -7.50 -1.29 4.90
N ALA A 120 -8.69 -0.66 4.88
CA ALA A 120 -9.79 -1.06 5.74
C ALA A 120 -10.33 -2.45 5.38
N MET A 121 -10.56 -2.74 4.10
CA MET A 121 -11.06 -4.02 3.62
C MET A 121 -10.02 -5.15 3.76
N GLY A 122 -8.73 -4.83 3.66
CA GLY A 122 -7.63 -5.77 3.90
C GLY A 122 -7.41 -6.15 5.37
N GLY A 123 -8.21 -5.59 6.28
CA GLY A 123 -8.19 -5.91 7.72
C GLY A 123 -7.11 -5.18 8.52
N VAL A 124 -6.19 -4.45 7.88
CA VAL A 124 -5.11 -3.73 8.58
C VAL A 124 -5.67 -2.64 9.49
N ALA A 125 -6.63 -1.85 9.01
CA ALA A 125 -7.26 -0.80 9.82
C ALA A 125 -7.98 -1.34 11.07
N HIS A 126 -8.52 -2.57 11.01
CA HIS A 126 -9.16 -3.23 12.16
C HIS A 126 -8.17 -3.55 13.28
N ARG A 127 -6.92 -3.86 12.91
CA ARG A 127 -5.86 -4.24 13.83
C ARG A 127 -5.04 -3.05 14.35
N GLN A 128 -5.18 -1.87 13.75
CA GLN A 128 -4.44 -0.67 14.11
C GLN A 128 -5.08 0.08 15.29
N GLY A 129 -4.26 0.43 16.28
CA GLY A 129 -4.68 1.23 17.44
C GLY A 129 -4.86 0.43 18.71
N TYR A 130 -5.42 1.09 19.73
CA TYR A 130 -5.68 0.51 21.03
C TYR A 130 -7.06 -0.14 21.10
N GLU A 131 -7.22 -1.14 21.98
CA GLU A 131 -8.44 -1.95 22.10
C GLU A 131 -9.72 -1.11 22.32
N HIS A 132 -9.60 -0.01 23.08
CA HIS A 132 -10.71 0.89 23.41
C HIS A 132 -10.96 1.99 22.36
N GLU A 133 -10.16 2.04 21.31
CA GLU A 133 -10.29 3.05 20.24
C GLU A 133 -11.05 2.51 19.04
N ALA A 134 -11.53 3.41 18.18
CA ALA A 134 -12.08 3.04 16.89
C ALA A 134 -10.97 2.60 15.93
N ALA A 135 -11.31 1.72 14.99
CA ALA A 135 -10.40 1.33 13.90
C ALA A 135 -9.93 2.57 13.11
N ARG A 136 -8.65 2.61 12.75
CA ARG A 136 -8.04 3.74 12.06
C ARG A 136 -7.28 3.30 10.83
N VAL A 137 -7.35 4.10 9.77
CA VAL A 137 -6.47 3.96 8.61
C VAL A 137 -5.19 4.77 8.84
N SER A 138 -4.09 4.30 8.27
CA SER A 138 -2.74 4.89 8.48
C SER A 138 -2.57 6.31 7.92
N ASN A 139 -3.44 6.75 7.00
CA ASN A 139 -3.33 8.00 6.23
C ASN A 139 -2.05 8.15 5.37
N ILE A 140 -1.28 7.09 5.20
CA ILE A 140 -0.08 7.07 4.35
C ILE A 140 -0.29 6.31 3.03
N TYR A 141 -1.53 5.95 2.72
CA TYR A 141 -1.89 5.17 1.53
C TYR A 141 -1.07 3.88 1.39
N PHE A 142 -0.90 3.19 2.50
CA PHE A 142 -0.06 2.00 2.66
C PHE A 142 -0.29 0.90 1.60
N PRO A 143 -1.53 0.63 1.13
CA PRO A 143 -1.78 -0.33 0.06
C PRO A 143 -1.09 0.00 -1.26
N ASP A 144 -1.01 1.29 -1.62
CA ASP A 144 -0.44 1.71 -2.90
C ASP A 144 1.04 1.29 -3.05
N PRO A 145 1.96 1.63 -2.12
CA PRO A 145 3.34 1.17 -2.20
C PRO A 145 3.47 -0.35 -2.01
N THR A 146 2.63 -0.99 -1.20
CA THR A 146 2.64 -2.46 -1.05
C THR A 146 2.34 -3.12 -2.39
N ALA A 147 1.24 -2.77 -3.04
CA ALA A 147 0.90 -3.28 -4.35
C ALA A 147 1.95 -2.91 -5.41
N GLY A 148 2.54 -1.71 -5.31
CA GLY A 148 3.61 -1.27 -6.20
C GLY A 148 4.87 -2.16 -6.13
N ILE A 149 5.27 -2.61 -4.94
CA ILE A 149 6.39 -3.54 -4.75
C ILE A 149 6.05 -4.92 -5.34
N HIS A 150 4.84 -5.43 -5.08
CA HIS A 150 4.38 -6.68 -5.66
C HIS A 150 4.32 -6.60 -7.19
N ALA A 151 3.82 -5.48 -7.75
CA ALA A 151 3.77 -5.27 -9.19
C ALA A 151 5.17 -5.22 -9.82
N ALA A 152 6.14 -4.59 -9.15
CA ALA A 152 7.52 -4.56 -9.63
C ALA A 152 8.14 -5.97 -9.67
N ASN A 153 7.93 -6.78 -8.64
CA ASN A 153 8.40 -8.16 -8.59
C ASN A 153 7.72 -9.03 -9.68
N ALA A 154 6.40 -8.92 -9.82
CA ALA A 154 5.64 -9.64 -10.83
C ALA A 154 6.08 -9.23 -12.25
N PHE A 155 6.30 -7.94 -12.48
CA PHE A 155 6.79 -7.41 -13.75
C PHE A 155 8.16 -7.98 -14.10
N LEU A 156 9.12 -7.96 -13.18
CA LEU A 156 10.45 -8.49 -13.38
C LEU A 156 10.43 -10.01 -13.65
N ALA A 157 9.60 -10.76 -12.94
CA ALA A 157 9.41 -12.19 -13.20
C ALA A 157 8.82 -12.44 -14.59
N GLY A 158 7.84 -11.63 -15.00
CA GLY A 158 7.25 -11.69 -16.34
C GLY A 158 8.26 -11.38 -17.44
N VAL A 159 9.07 -10.34 -17.27
CA VAL A 159 10.15 -9.98 -18.23
C VAL A 159 11.18 -11.11 -18.32
N PHE A 160 11.59 -11.67 -17.18
CA PHE A 160 12.51 -12.81 -17.18
C PHE A 160 11.91 -14.02 -17.91
N HIS A 161 10.63 -14.32 -17.71
CA HIS A 161 9.93 -15.35 -18.47
C HIS A 161 9.91 -15.06 -19.97
N ALA A 162 9.54 -13.84 -20.36
CA ALA A 162 9.49 -13.45 -21.77
C ALA A 162 10.85 -13.52 -22.45
N ASP A 163 11.93 -13.24 -21.74
CA ASP A 163 13.29 -13.38 -22.26
C ASP A 163 13.68 -14.85 -22.50
N GLN A 164 13.21 -15.77 -21.66
CA GLN A 164 13.52 -17.21 -21.78
C GLN A 164 12.64 -17.90 -22.84
N THR A 165 11.39 -17.51 -22.95
CA THR A 165 10.39 -18.21 -23.77
C THR A 165 10.09 -17.53 -25.11
N GLY A 166 10.32 -16.22 -25.19
CA GLY A 166 9.87 -15.38 -26.30
C GLY A 166 8.42 -14.92 -26.19
N GLU A 167 7.70 -15.26 -25.10
CA GLU A 167 6.29 -14.97 -24.90
C GLU A 167 6.06 -14.14 -23.65
N GLY A 168 5.35 -13.01 -23.81
CA GLY A 168 4.87 -12.16 -22.73
C GLY A 168 3.66 -12.75 -22.03
N MET A 169 3.18 -12.05 -21.00
CA MET A 169 2.03 -12.49 -20.21
C MET A 169 1.23 -11.32 -19.64
N GLU A 170 -0.03 -11.58 -19.32
CA GLU A 170 -0.84 -10.71 -18.49
C GLU A 170 -0.83 -11.24 -17.05
N ILE A 171 -0.60 -10.34 -16.10
CA ILE A 171 -0.58 -10.63 -14.66
C ILE A 171 -1.66 -9.79 -14.01
N ASP A 172 -2.64 -10.44 -13.37
CA ASP A 172 -3.62 -9.80 -12.51
C ASP A 172 -3.06 -9.69 -11.09
N LEU A 173 -3.02 -8.48 -10.56
CA LEU A 173 -2.57 -8.19 -9.22
C LEU A 173 -3.63 -7.36 -8.50
N SER A 174 -4.41 -7.98 -7.63
CA SER A 174 -5.32 -7.28 -6.74
C SER A 174 -4.55 -6.52 -5.66
N GLN A 175 -4.73 -5.19 -5.56
CA GLN A 175 -4.13 -4.41 -4.48
C GLN A 175 -4.65 -4.85 -3.11
N HIS A 176 -5.92 -5.26 -3.03
CA HIS A 176 -6.55 -5.77 -1.83
C HIS A 176 -5.91 -7.09 -1.36
N GLU A 177 -5.68 -8.02 -2.27
CA GLU A 177 -5.02 -9.30 -1.93
C GLU A 177 -3.55 -9.08 -1.55
N ALA A 178 -2.86 -8.14 -2.18
CA ALA A 178 -1.52 -7.75 -1.76
C ALA A 178 -1.49 -7.26 -0.29
N MET A 179 -2.56 -6.61 0.20
CA MET A 179 -2.67 -6.21 1.61
C MET A 179 -2.82 -7.36 2.58
N TRP A 180 -3.35 -8.52 2.16
CA TRP A 180 -3.47 -9.69 3.02
C TRP A 180 -2.13 -10.20 3.54
N GLN A 181 -1.03 -9.89 2.86
CA GLN A 181 0.32 -10.19 3.35
C GLN A 181 0.59 -9.58 4.74
N HIS A 182 0.00 -8.41 5.01
CA HIS A 182 0.11 -7.72 6.30
C HIS A 182 -0.91 -8.18 7.34
N SER A 183 -1.87 -9.02 6.95
CA SER A 183 -2.91 -9.57 7.82
C SER A 183 -2.85 -11.10 7.90
N GLY A 184 -1.79 -11.73 7.38
CA GLY A 184 -1.68 -13.18 7.25
C GLY A 184 -1.90 -13.95 8.56
N GLU A 185 -1.29 -13.50 9.65
CA GLU A 185 -1.47 -14.10 10.98
C GLU A 185 -2.93 -14.03 11.45
N ALA A 186 -3.58 -12.88 11.27
CA ALA A 186 -4.99 -12.70 11.64
C ALA A 186 -5.90 -13.60 10.81
N ILE A 187 -5.63 -13.74 9.50
CA ILE A 187 -6.38 -14.62 8.60
C ILE A 187 -6.23 -16.07 9.04
N VAL A 188 -5.01 -16.51 9.36
CA VAL A 188 -4.75 -17.88 9.84
C VAL A 188 -5.46 -18.12 11.17
N LEU A 189 -5.35 -17.22 12.15
CA LEU A 189 -6.01 -17.36 13.44
C LEU A 189 -7.54 -17.36 13.32
N ALA A 190 -8.09 -16.53 12.46
CA ALA A 190 -9.52 -16.51 12.20
C ALA A 190 -10.00 -17.81 11.54
N SER A 191 -9.26 -18.33 10.55
CA SER A 191 -9.64 -19.51 9.80
C SER A 191 -9.46 -20.82 10.58
N VAL A 192 -8.40 -20.93 11.39
CA VAL A 192 -8.07 -22.17 12.13
C VAL A 192 -8.72 -22.20 13.50
N HIS A 193 -8.76 -21.05 14.18
CA HIS A 193 -9.20 -20.95 15.57
C HIS A 193 -10.50 -20.17 15.77
N SER A 194 -11.11 -19.66 14.69
CA SER A 194 -12.29 -18.76 14.75
C SER A 194 -12.09 -17.60 15.72
N ARG A 195 -10.85 -17.10 15.81
CA ARG A 195 -10.42 -16.05 16.73
C ARG A 195 -10.09 -14.77 15.99
N ASP A 196 -10.76 -13.68 16.35
CA ASP A 196 -10.37 -12.33 15.94
C ASP A 196 -9.29 -11.79 16.92
N ILE A 197 -8.18 -11.31 16.38
CA ILE A 197 -7.10 -10.73 17.19
C ILE A 197 -7.48 -9.31 17.64
N GLY A 198 -8.25 -8.60 16.83
CA GLY A 198 -8.59 -7.19 17.07
C GLY A 198 -7.37 -6.27 17.14
N ARG A 199 -7.52 -5.18 17.90
CA ARG A 199 -6.46 -4.21 18.17
C ARG A 199 -5.72 -4.57 19.45
N LEU A 200 -4.41 -4.73 19.35
CA LEU A 200 -3.56 -5.12 20.49
C LEU A 200 -2.81 -3.92 21.11
N GLY A 201 -2.91 -2.71 20.52
CA GLY A 201 -2.11 -1.58 20.94
C GLY A 201 -0.61 -1.85 20.72
N ASN A 202 0.14 -1.84 21.81
CA ASN A 202 1.58 -2.10 21.80
C ASN A 202 1.94 -3.59 22.04
N ARG A 203 0.94 -4.45 22.21
CA ARG A 203 1.14 -5.89 22.44
C ARG A 203 1.27 -6.65 21.13
N GLU A 204 2.01 -7.73 21.14
CA GLU A 204 2.00 -8.75 20.11
C GLU A 204 1.16 -9.98 20.57
N PRO A 205 0.71 -10.83 19.64
CA PRO A 205 0.06 -12.09 20.00
C PRO A 205 0.99 -12.95 20.87
N GLY A 206 0.60 -13.18 22.13
CA GLY A 206 1.42 -13.92 23.09
C GLY A 206 2.06 -13.07 24.17
N ASP A 207 2.01 -11.73 24.06
CA ASP A 207 2.40 -10.84 25.13
C ASP A 207 1.24 -10.66 26.12
N ASP A 208 1.51 -10.83 27.40
CA ASP A 208 0.53 -10.54 28.44
C ASP A 208 0.49 -9.07 28.81
N PHE A 209 1.62 -8.41 28.69
CA PHE A 209 1.75 -6.99 28.90
C PHE A 209 2.79 -6.39 27.95
N ALA A 210 2.39 -5.37 27.19
CA ALA A 210 3.31 -4.50 26.47
C ALA A 210 2.70 -3.10 26.37
N ASP A 211 3.37 -2.10 26.93
CA ASP A 211 2.90 -0.72 26.86
C ASP A 211 4.04 0.30 27.08
N PHE A 212 3.75 1.56 26.75
CA PHE A 212 4.59 2.70 27.09
C PHE A 212 4.10 3.34 28.38
N ILE A 213 4.96 3.36 29.38
CA ILE A 213 4.63 3.83 30.74
C ILE A 213 5.25 5.19 30.95
N SER A 214 4.45 6.17 31.32
CA SER A 214 4.91 7.50 31.72
C SER A 214 5.52 7.44 33.13
N THR A 215 6.71 8.00 33.28
CA THR A 215 7.44 8.19 34.55
C THR A 215 7.56 9.67 34.86
N THR A 216 8.22 10.05 35.93
CA THR A 216 8.39 11.46 36.33
C THR A 216 9.23 12.26 35.34
N ASP A 217 10.11 11.61 34.60
CA ASP A 217 11.13 12.24 33.73
C ASP A 217 11.14 11.73 32.28
N SER A 218 10.43 10.62 31.99
CA SER A 218 10.55 9.96 30.68
C SER A 218 9.37 9.03 30.40
N TRP A 219 9.48 8.29 29.29
CA TRP A 219 8.61 7.17 28.94
C TRP A 219 9.45 5.90 28.86
N VAL A 220 8.97 4.81 29.42
CA VAL A 220 9.62 3.50 29.40
C VAL A 220 8.73 2.52 28.64
N ALA A 221 9.29 1.85 27.62
CA ALA A 221 8.64 0.73 26.96
C ALA A 221 8.85 -0.52 27.82
N VAL A 222 7.77 -1.19 28.21
CA VAL A 222 7.78 -2.41 29.01
C VAL A 222 7.08 -3.50 28.24
N VAL A 223 7.77 -4.63 28.04
CA VAL A 223 7.20 -5.87 27.50
C VAL A 223 7.48 -6.97 28.51
N ALA A 224 6.46 -7.67 28.95
CA ALA A 224 6.58 -8.72 29.94
C ALA A 224 5.79 -9.98 29.53
N PRO A 225 6.42 -11.16 29.59
CA PRO A 225 5.72 -12.43 29.42
C PRO A 225 4.82 -12.70 30.65
N ASP A 226 3.84 -13.59 30.51
CA ASP A 226 2.80 -13.94 31.50
C ASP A 226 3.36 -14.20 32.92
N THR A 227 4.50 -14.89 33.00
CA THR A 227 5.13 -15.24 34.25
C THR A 227 5.67 -14.05 35.07
N ALA A 228 5.94 -12.92 34.41
CA ALA A 228 6.44 -11.69 35.03
C ALA A 228 5.34 -10.65 35.27
N ALA A 229 4.12 -10.86 34.77
CA ALA A 229 3.04 -9.86 34.74
C ALA A 229 2.64 -9.36 36.14
N ALA A 230 2.76 -10.18 37.19
CA ALA A 230 2.42 -9.77 38.56
C ALA A 230 3.40 -8.74 39.11
N ASN A 231 4.70 -9.00 38.96
CA ASN A 231 5.76 -8.09 39.43
C ASN A 231 5.74 -6.78 38.64
N VAL A 232 5.51 -6.87 37.30
CA VAL A 232 5.37 -5.70 36.43
C VAL A 232 4.18 -4.86 36.85
N LYS A 233 3.00 -5.45 37.11
CA LYS A 233 1.80 -4.74 37.57
C LYS A 233 2.01 -3.99 38.86
N ASP A 234 2.76 -4.58 39.80
CA ASP A 234 3.05 -3.92 41.09
C ASP A 234 4.04 -2.74 40.89
N ALA A 235 5.07 -2.90 40.08
CA ALA A 235 5.97 -1.79 39.72
C ALA A 235 5.26 -0.66 38.98
N LEU A 236 4.29 -0.98 38.13
CA LEU A 236 3.54 0.00 37.35
C LEU A 236 2.56 0.86 38.19
N ARG A 237 2.09 0.37 39.33
CA ARG A 237 1.24 1.19 40.25
C ARG A 237 1.93 2.45 40.72
N ASP A 238 3.25 2.41 40.88
CA ASP A 238 4.05 3.53 41.36
C ASP A 238 4.86 4.22 40.23
N ALA A 239 4.70 3.78 38.97
CA ALA A 239 5.49 4.26 37.84
C ALA A 239 5.49 5.79 37.68
N GLN A 240 4.33 6.43 37.92
CA GLN A 240 4.22 7.90 37.83
C GLN A 240 4.98 8.65 38.94
N ARG A 241 5.51 7.94 39.93
CA ARG A 241 6.35 8.47 41.02
C ARG A 241 7.81 8.14 40.87
N LEU A 242 8.14 7.25 39.94
CA LEU A 242 9.49 6.78 39.69
C LEU A 242 10.10 7.51 38.47
N THR A 243 11.42 7.63 38.45
CA THR A 243 12.16 7.97 37.24
C THR A 243 12.21 6.75 36.30
N GLY A 244 12.53 6.98 35.02
CA GLY A 244 12.65 5.87 34.07
C GLY A 244 13.68 4.83 34.49
N GLN A 245 14.80 5.23 35.10
CA GLN A 245 15.80 4.31 35.62
C GLN A 245 15.30 3.49 36.83
N GLU A 246 14.58 4.11 37.74
CA GLU A 246 13.99 3.42 38.91
C GLU A 246 12.92 2.41 38.47
N LEU A 247 12.07 2.77 37.49
CA LEU A 247 11.09 1.84 36.91
C LEU A 247 11.77 0.64 36.25
N VAL A 248 12.80 0.87 35.43
CA VAL A 248 13.57 -0.21 34.79
C VAL A 248 14.23 -1.14 35.83
N ALA A 249 14.69 -0.59 36.95
CA ALA A 249 15.27 -1.38 38.05
C ALA A 249 14.20 -2.20 38.81
N ALA A 250 12.99 -1.66 38.94
CA ALA A 250 11.87 -2.33 39.63
C ALA A 250 11.22 -3.46 38.82
N VAL A 251 11.34 -3.41 37.47
CA VAL A 251 10.76 -4.39 36.55
C VAL A 251 11.72 -5.55 36.24
N LYS A 252 13.02 -5.37 36.45
CA LYS A 252 14.04 -6.43 36.30
C LYS A 252 14.01 -7.44 37.45
#